data_1204b43ede076d012b7f3cbe1d8550c3
#
_entry.id   1204b43ede076d012b7f3cbe1d8550c3
#
_cell.length_a   1.000
_cell.length_b   1.000
_cell.length_c   1.000
_cell.angle_alpha   90.00
_cell.angle_beta   90.00
_cell.angle_gamma   90.00
#
_symmetry.space_group_name_H-M   'P 1'
#
loop_
_entity.id
_entity.type
_entity.pdbx_description
1 polymer ?
#
loop_
_entity_poly.entity_id
_entity_poly.type
_entity_poly.pdbx_seq_one_letter_code
_entity_poly.pdbx_strand_id
1 'polypeptide(L)'
;MKNIKEFCLQGVQEYFSKIIGATDEVKPYITQSWLNWTNTGEAHHQHSHGNSIVSGVFYISTEQDDSIDFLRNDIFPYVLMPKEWTLTNSLKCKVYAEEKVLLLFPSNLMHEVVVREGNKTRISLAFNTFFKGTIGSKEFLNELI
;
A
#
# COMPACT_ATOMS: atom_id res chain seq x y z
N MET A 1 1.16 -9.49 -23.60
CA MET A 1 0.84 -9.19 -22.18
C MET A 1 1.92 -8.24 -21.67
N LYS A 2 1.55 -7.06 -21.13
CA LYS A 2 2.53 -6.24 -20.40
C LYS A 2 3.05 -7.08 -19.21
N ASN A 3 4.34 -7.05 -19.00
CA ASN A 3 4.98 -7.68 -17.85
C ASN A 3 4.38 -7.08 -16.57
N ILE A 4 4.10 -7.90 -15.55
CA ILE A 4 3.54 -7.44 -14.25
C ILE A 4 4.41 -6.33 -13.65
N LYS A 5 5.73 -6.44 -13.77
CA LYS A 5 6.66 -5.41 -13.32
C LYS A 5 6.40 -4.04 -13.99
N GLU A 6 6.20 -4.03 -15.31
CA GLU A 6 5.90 -2.80 -16.05
C GLU A 6 4.56 -2.22 -15.65
N PHE A 7 3.55 -3.07 -15.45
CA PHE A 7 2.24 -2.66 -14.97
C PHE A 7 2.32 -2.01 -13.58
N CYS A 8 3.01 -2.66 -12.63
CA CYS A 8 3.21 -2.11 -11.29
C CYS A 8 3.98 -0.79 -11.32
N LEU A 9 5.06 -0.70 -12.11
CA LEU A 9 5.86 0.52 -12.22
C LEU A 9 5.05 1.67 -12.83
N GLN A 10 4.24 1.40 -13.85
CA GLN A 10 3.33 2.40 -14.42
C GLN A 10 2.35 2.92 -13.36
N GLY A 11 1.73 2.02 -12.56
CA GLY A 11 0.86 2.42 -11.46
C GLY A 11 1.56 3.31 -10.43
N VAL A 12 2.80 2.97 -10.08
CA VAL A 12 3.63 3.80 -9.17
C VAL A 12 3.89 5.18 -9.76
N GLN A 13 4.26 5.28 -11.04
CA GLN A 13 4.48 6.55 -11.72
C GLN A 13 3.21 7.42 -11.73
N GLU A 14 2.05 6.80 -11.98
CA GLU A 14 0.76 7.48 -11.91
C GLU A 14 0.42 7.95 -10.49
N TYR A 15 0.72 7.15 -9.46
CA TYR A 15 0.53 7.54 -8.07
C TYR A 15 1.39 8.77 -7.71
N PHE A 16 2.67 8.76 -8.09
CA PHE A 16 3.56 9.90 -7.85
C PHE A 16 3.08 11.16 -8.57
N SER A 17 2.69 11.07 -9.83
CA SER A 17 2.26 12.24 -10.60
C SER A 17 0.86 12.75 -10.23
N LYS A 18 -0.11 11.86 -10.00
CA LYS A 18 -1.53 12.23 -9.83
C LYS A 18 -1.94 12.39 -8.36
N ILE A 19 -1.38 11.57 -7.46
CA ILE A 19 -1.78 11.54 -6.04
C ILE A 19 -0.83 12.39 -5.21
N ILE A 20 0.49 12.19 -5.36
CA ILE A 20 1.50 12.99 -4.66
C ILE A 20 1.65 14.38 -5.32
N GLY A 21 1.45 14.47 -6.63
CA GLY A 21 1.67 15.70 -7.39
C GLY A 21 3.17 16.02 -7.60
N ALA A 22 4.00 14.98 -7.60
CA ALA A 22 5.44 15.13 -7.81
C ALA A 22 5.77 15.68 -9.20
N THR A 23 6.83 16.47 -9.28
CA THR A 23 7.34 16.99 -10.55
C THR A 23 8.00 15.88 -11.39
N ASP A 24 8.19 16.14 -12.67
CA ASP A 24 8.87 15.19 -13.58
C ASP A 24 10.34 14.94 -13.24
N GLU A 25 10.94 15.71 -12.34
CA GLU A 25 12.28 15.50 -11.84
C GLU A 25 12.38 14.31 -10.87
N VAL A 26 11.26 13.95 -10.24
CA VAL A 26 11.17 12.80 -9.34
C VAL A 26 10.89 11.53 -10.13
N LYS A 27 11.80 10.57 -10.07
CA LYS A 27 11.73 9.29 -10.79
C LYS A 27 11.55 8.13 -9.81
N PRO A 28 10.31 7.65 -9.60
CA PRO A 28 10.08 6.51 -8.71
C PRO A 28 10.58 5.21 -9.33
N TYR A 29 11.02 4.29 -8.49
CA TYR A 29 11.43 2.93 -8.86
C TYR A 29 11.08 1.92 -7.77
N ILE A 30 10.93 0.65 -8.16
CA ILE A 30 10.69 -0.46 -7.23
C ILE A 30 12.04 -0.88 -6.65
N THR A 31 12.16 -0.84 -5.32
CA THR A 31 13.39 -1.22 -4.60
C THR A 31 13.48 -2.70 -4.33
N GLN A 32 12.35 -3.30 -3.94
CA GLN A 32 12.25 -4.73 -3.63
C GLN A 32 10.84 -5.23 -3.91
N SER A 33 10.71 -6.53 -4.15
CA SER A 33 9.42 -7.20 -4.30
C SER A 33 9.50 -8.63 -3.78
N TRP A 34 8.37 -9.16 -3.31
CA TRP A 34 8.23 -10.52 -2.82
C TRP A 34 6.84 -11.07 -3.07
N LEU A 35 6.74 -12.39 -3.14
CA LEU A 35 5.46 -13.10 -3.24
C LEU A 35 5.02 -13.58 -1.86
N ASN A 36 3.73 -13.40 -1.57
CA ASN A 36 3.10 -13.96 -0.39
C ASN A 36 2.12 -15.07 -0.81
N TRP A 37 2.22 -16.22 -0.18
CA TRP A 37 1.21 -17.28 -0.17
C TRP A 37 0.60 -17.32 1.22
N THR A 38 -0.68 -17.03 1.32
CA THR A 38 -1.39 -16.97 2.60
C THR A 38 -2.50 -18.01 2.58
N ASN A 39 -2.37 -19.05 3.40
CA ASN A 39 -3.33 -20.13 3.50
C ASN A 39 -4.41 -19.83 4.53
N THR A 40 -5.41 -20.70 4.62
CA THR A 40 -6.43 -20.67 5.67
C THR A 40 -5.75 -20.72 7.05
N GLY A 41 -6.22 -19.89 7.96
CA GLY A 41 -5.67 -19.77 9.31
C GLY A 41 -4.42 -18.91 9.45
N GLU A 42 -3.84 -18.43 8.34
CA GLU A 42 -2.69 -17.52 8.35
C GLU A 42 -3.14 -16.05 8.33
N ALA A 43 -2.26 -15.19 8.86
CA ALA A 43 -2.47 -13.74 8.96
C ALA A 43 -1.15 -13.00 8.69
N HIS A 44 -1.23 -11.72 8.39
CA HIS A 44 -0.06 -10.85 8.44
C HIS A 44 -0.23 -9.86 9.59
N HIS A 45 0.77 -9.80 10.47
CA HIS A 45 0.75 -8.91 11.62
C HIS A 45 0.70 -7.44 11.20
N GLN A 46 0.24 -6.60 12.10
CA GLN A 46 0.21 -5.16 11.93
C GLN A 46 1.62 -4.59 11.75
N HIS A 47 1.85 -3.88 10.64
CA HIS A 47 3.14 -3.27 10.32
C HIS A 47 3.00 -2.11 9.34
N SER A 48 4.10 -1.40 9.14
CA SER A 48 4.33 -0.43 8.06
C SER A 48 5.70 -0.70 7.43
N HIS A 49 5.99 -0.07 6.30
CA HIS A 49 7.25 -0.30 5.59
C HIS A 49 8.19 0.88 5.77
N GLY A 50 9.29 0.66 6.48
CA GLY A 50 10.39 1.62 6.58
C GLY A 50 11.19 1.73 5.28
N ASN A 51 11.86 2.89 5.08
CA ASN A 51 12.70 3.14 3.90
C ASN A 51 11.99 2.96 2.55
N SER A 52 10.71 3.30 2.52
CA SER A 52 9.85 3.24 1.35
C SER A 52 8.87 4.41 1.35
N ILE A 53 8.47 4.88 0.19
CA ILE A 53 7.54 6.01 0.03
C ILE A 53 6.13 5.50 -0.30
N VAL A 54 6.03 4.62 -1.30
CA VAL A 54 4.78 3.98 -1.71
C VAL A 54 5.01 2.48 -1.70
N SER A 55 4.12 1.76 -1.06
CA SER A 55 4.05 0.30 -1.12
C SER A 55 2.91 -0.13 -2.04
N GLY A 56 3.08 -1.28 -2.67
CA GLY A 56 2.09 -1.84 -3.56
C GLY A 56 1.84 -3.31 -3.33
N VAL A 57 0.60 -3.73 -3.56
CA VAL A 57 0.21 -5.14 -3.58
C VAL A 57 -0.58 -5.41 -4.85
N PHE A 58 -0.09 -6.32 -5.67
CA PHE A 58 -0.80 -6.84 -6.84
C PHE A 58 -1.36 -8.22 -6.50
N TYR A 59 -2.67 -8.39 -6.60
CA TYR A 59 -3.35 -9.63 -6.26
C TYR A 59 -3.40 -10.57 -7.46
N ILE A 60 -2.82 -11.77 -7.29
CA ILE A 60 -2.72 -12.81 -8.32
C ILE A 60 -3.86 -13.82 -8.17
N SER A 61 -4.17 -14.19 -6.92
CA SER A 61 -5.24 -15.14 -6.59
C SER A 61 -5.87 -14.73 -5.27
N THR A 62 -7.20 -14.58 -5.27
CA THR A 62 -7.98 -14.16 -4.10
C THR A 62 -9.31 -14.90 -4.01
N GLU A 63 -9.96 -14.83 -2.86
CA GLU A 63 -11.34 -15.18 -2.62
C GLU A 63 -12.15 -13.93 -2.23
N GLN A 64 -13.48 -14.04 -2.21
CA GLN A 64 -14.40 -12.92 -2.04
C GLN A 64 -14.16 -12.10 -0.77
N ASP A 65 -13.76 -12.74 0.35
CA ASP A 65 -13.58 -12.09 1.65
C ASP A 65 -12.12 -11.74 1.97
N ASP A 66 -11.21 -11.99 1.03
CA ASP A 66 -9.83 -11.56 1.19
C ASP A 66 -9.74 -10.04 1.24
N SER A 67 -8.98 -9.53 2.21
CA SER A 67 -8.86 -8.09 2.43
C SER A 67 -7.51 -7.72 3.04
N ILE A 68 -7.25 -6.43 3.04
CA ILE A 68 -6.21 -5.76 3.83
C ILE A 68 -6.89 -4.67 4.66
N ASP A 69 -6.56 -4.59 5.94
CA ASP A 69 -7.06 -3.57 6.85
C ASP A 69 -5.99 -2.50 7.03
N PHE A 70 -6.33 -1.25 6.72
CA PHE A 70 -5.51 -0.08 7.02
C PHE A 70 -5.96 0.53 8.34
N LEU A 71 -4.98 0.87 9.18
CA LEU A 71 -5.22 1.42 10.51
C LEU A 71 -4.90 2.91 10.51
N ARG A 72 -5.76 3.66 11.16
CA ARG A 72 -5.56 5.08 11.36
C ARG A 72 -4.58 5.31 12.52
N ASN A 73 -3.59 6.16 12.29
CA ASN A 73 -2.57 6.51 13.28
C ASN A 73 -2.87 7.81 14.03
N ASP A 74 -4.09 8.34 13.92
CA ASP A 74 -4.48 9.55 14.62
C ASP A 74 -4.55 9.28 16.13
N ILE A 75 -3.70 9.93 16.85
CA ILE A 75 -3.67 9.83 18.31
C ILE A 75 -4.65 10.86 18.88
N PHE A 76 -5.90 10.42 19.09
CA PHE A 76 -6.78 11.16 20.00
C PHE A 76 -6.50 10.67 21.44
N PRO A 77 -6.29 11.57 22.38
CA PRO A 77 -5.99 11.19 23.79
C PRO A 77 -7.19 10.59 24.52
N TYR A 78 -8.33 10.46 23.87
CA TYR A 78 -9.58 9.92 24.41
C TYR A 78 -10.36 9.17 23.33
N VAL A 79 -11.11 8.17 23.74
CA VAL A 79 -12.00 7.41 22.87
C VAL A 79 -13.38 8.06 22.87
N LEU A 80 -13.78 8.60 21.73
CA LEU A 80 -15.15 9.08 21.51
C LEU A 80 -15.89 8.04 20.66
N MET A 81 -17.00 7.54 21.19
CA MET A 81 -17.87 6.63 20.42
C MET A 81 -18.72 7.45 19.45
N PRO A 82 -18.55 7.29 18.13
CA PRO A 82 -19.36 8.00 17.15
C PRO A 82 -20.77 7.42 17.11
N LYS A 83 -21.74 8.23 16.71
CA LYS A 83 -23.11 7.77 16.44
C LYS A 83 -23.15 6.82 15.24
N GLU A 84 -22.28 7.04 14.27
CA GLU A 84 -22.15 6.27 13.05
C GLU A 84 -20.67 6.24 12.63
N TRP A 85 -20.20 5.09 12.16
CA TRP A 85 -18.85 4.93 11.64
C TRP A 85 -18.78 5.36 10.17
N THR A 86 -17.82 6.21 9.84
CA THR A 86 -17.56 6.75 8.49
C THR A 86 -16.08 6.59 8.15
N LEU A 87 -15.69 6.82 6.90
CA LEU A 87 -14.28 6.82 6.49
C LEU A 87 -13.43 7.83 7.29
N THR A 88 -14.03 8.91 7.77
CA THR A 88 -13.30 9.99 8.46
C THR A 88 -13.15 9.76 9.95
N ASN A 89 -13.95 8.90 10.57
CA ASN A 89 -13.90 8.62 12.01
C ASN A 89 -13.60 7.15 12.34
N SER A 90 -13.57 6.25 11.34
CA SER A 90 -13.22 4.84 11.53
C SER A 90 -11.75 4.68 11.90
N LEU A 91 -11.47 3.79 12.84
CA LEU A 91 -10.09 3.43 13.23
C LEU A 91 -9.44 2.47 12.24
N LYS A 92 -10.25 1.77 11.45
CA LYS A 92 -9.81 0.85 10.41
C LYS A 92 -10.57 1.09 9.10
N CYS A 93 -9.87 0.94 8.00
CA CYS A 93 -10.46 0.91 6.66
C CYS A 93 -10.13 -0.43 6.02
N LYS A 94 -11.16 -1.25 5.80
CA LYS A 94 -11.02 -2.53 5.10
C LYS A 94 -11.09 -2.32 3.60
N VAL A 95 -10.11 -2.84 2.87
CA VAL A 95 -10.08 -2.86 1.41
C VAL A 95 -10.08 -4.31 0.95
N TYR A 96 -11.13 -4.71 0.21
CA TYR A 96 -11.22 -6.05 -0.34
C TYR A 96 -10.20 -6.28 -1.44
N ALA A 97 -9.63 -7.48 -1.46
CA ALA A 97 -8.64 -7.88 -2.44
C ALA A 97 -9.35 -8.47 -3.67
N GLU A 98 -9.04 -7.96 -4.85
CA GLU A 98 -9.57 -8.45 -6.11
C GLU A 98 -8.44 -8.90 -7.02
N GLU A 99 -8.62 -10.05 -7.70
CA GLU A 99 -7.62 -10.57 -8.66
C GLU A 99 -7.34 -9.56 -9.77
N LYS A 100 -6.06 -9.41 -10.12
CA LYS A 100 -5.54 -8.47 -11.14
C LYS A 100 -5.64 -6.98 -10.77
N VAL A 101 -6.04 -6.67 -9.55
CA VAL A 101 -6.03 -5.30 -9.02
C VAL A 101 -4.68 -5.01 -8.37
N LEU A 102 -4.16 -3.82 -8.63
CA LEU A 102 -3.01 -3.23 -7.96
C LEU A 102 -3.47 -2.20 -6.93
N LEU A 103 -3.18 -2.44 -5.67
CA LEU A 103 -3.40 -1.51 -4.58
C LEU A 103 -2.09 -0.79 -4.26
N LEU A 104 -2.12 0.54 -4.22
CA LEU A 104 -1.00 1.40 -3.84
C LEU A 104 -1.36 2.26 -2.63
N PHE A 105 -0.43 2.41 -1.69
CA PHE A 105 -0.64 3.18 -0.47
C PHE A 105 0.67 3.76 0.07
N PRO A 106 0.61 4.83 0.89
CA PRO A 106 1.79 5.36 1.57
C PRO A 106 2.44 4.29 2.45
N SER A 107 3.75 4.11 2.32
CA SER A 107 4.46 3.01 3.00
C SER A 107 4.43 3.09 4.53
N ASN A 108 4.26 4.28 5.08
CA ASN A 108 4.13 4.51 6.53
C ASN A 108 2.71 4.22 7.07
N LEU A 109 1.76 3.91 6.19
CA LEU A 109 0.39 3.56 6.61
C LEU A 109 0.40 2.17 7.26
N MET A 110 -0.03 2.12 8.53
CA MET A 110 -0.16 0.88 9.28
C MET A 110 -1.22 -0.01 8.66
N HIS A 111 -0.91 -1.28 8.45
CA HIS A 111 -1.83 -2.24 7.85
C HIS A 111 -1.59 -3.65 8.37
N GLU A 112 -2.61 -4.47 8.22
CA GLU A 112 -2.60 -5.89 8.60
C GLU A 112 -3.47 -6.72 7.64
N VAL A 113 -3.27 -8.02 7.65
CA VAL A 113 -4.20 -8.99 7.07
C VAL A 113 -4.72 -9.85 8.20
N VAL A 114 -6.02 -9.79 8.47
CA VAL A 114 -6.65 -10.63 9.48
C VAL A 114 -6.56 -12.11 9.12
N VAL A 115 -6.75 -12.99 10.10
CA VAL A 115 -6.74 -14.44 9.87
C VAL A 115 -7.72 -14.79 8.76
N ARG A 116 -7.23 -15.53 7.76
CA ARG A 116 -8.03 -15.97 6.62
C ARG A 116 -8.89 -17.18 6.99
N GLU A 117 -10.13 -17.15 6.54
CA GLU A 117 -11.09 -18.26 6.70
C GLU A 117 -11.36 -18.99 5.36
N GLY A 118 -10.91 -18.42 4.23
CA GLY A 118 -11.11 -18.98 2.89
C GLY A 118 -10.35 -20.29 2.65
N ASN A 119 -10.78 -21.05 1.64
CA ASN A 119 -10.21 -22.36 1.32
C ASN A 119 -9.13 -22.33 0.23
N LYS A 120 -9.09 -21.28 -0.59
CA LYS A 120 -8.11 -21.09 -1.67
C LYS A 120 -6.93 -20.28 -1.14
N THR A 121 -5.70 -20.68 -1.43
CA THR A 121 -4.51 -19.90 -1.09
C THR A 121 -4.54 -18.52 -1.76
N ARG A 122 -4.45 -17.44 -0.98
CA ARG A 122 -4.26 -16.10 -1.50
C ARG A 122 -2.81 -15.93 -1.96
N ILE A 123 -2.64 -15.44 -3.19
CA ILE A 123 -1.31 -15.16 -3.75
C ILE A 123 -1.25 -13.68 -4.12
N SER A 124 -0.27 -12.98 -3.57
CA SER A 124 -0.05 -11.56 -3.87
C SER A 124 1.42 -11.24 -4.08
N LEU A 125 1.71 -10.34 -5.02
CA LEU A 125 3.02 -9.73 -5.23
C LEU A 125 3.04 -8.39 -4.49
N ALA A 126 3.82 -8.31 -3.43
CA ALA A 126 4.06 -7.06 -2.71
C ALA A 126 5.38 -6.43 -3.14
N PHE A 127 5.48 -5.11 -3.06
CA PHE A 127 6.69 -4.38 -3.37
C PHE A 127 6.76 -3.04 -2.65
N ASN A 128 7.98 -2.54 -2.52
CA ASN A 128 8.30 -1.22 -1.98
C ASN A 128 8.95 -0.35 -3.04
N THR A 129 8.80 0.97 -2.89
CA THR A 129 9.34 1.94 -3.83
C THR A 129 10.15 3.02 -3.14
N PHE A 130 11.07 3.58 -3.89
CA PHE A 130 11.75 4.82 -3.55
C PHE A 130 11.82 5.69 -4.81
N PHE A 131 12.50 6.83 -4.74
CA PHE A 131 12.65 7.73 -5.90
C PHE A 131 14.08 8.26 -5.99
N LYS A 132 14.41 8.77 -7.17
CA LYS A 132 15.61 9.55 -7.48
C LYS A 132 15.20 10.92 -8.00
N GLY A 133 16.13 11.88 -7.94
CA GLY A 133 15.96 13.21 -8.50
C GLY A 133 15.87 14.30 -7.45
N THR A 134 15.53 15.51 -7.88
CA THR A 134 15.50 16.70 -7.05
C THR A 134 14.18 16.81 -6.30
N ILE A 135 14.25 17.00 -4.99
CA ILE A 135 13.09 17.17 -4.09
C ILE A 135 13.21 18.47 -3.30
N GLY A 136 12.08 18.96 -2.86
CA GLY A 136 11.97 20.16 -2.04
C GLY A 136 11.67 21.42 -2.83
N SER A 137 11.48 22.51 -2.09
CA SER A 137 11.33 23.85 -2.66
C SER A 137 12.71 24.44 -2.97
N LYS A 138 12.72 25.57 -3.67
CA LYS A 138 13.95 26.29 -4.02
C LYS A 138 14.87 26.60 -2.83
N GLU A 139 14.32 26.67 -1.62
CA GLU A 139 15.04 26.95 -0.37
C GLU A 139 15.52 25.66 0.34
N PHE A 140 14.94 24.50 -0.01
CA PHE A 140 15.21 23.22 0.63
C PHE A 140 15.46 22.13 -0.41
N LEU A 141 16.20 22.47 -1.47
CA LEU A 141 16.55 21.49 -2.51
C LEU A 141 17.46 20.41 -1.97
N ASN A 142 17.14 19.17 -2.32
CA ASN A 142 17.98 18.01 -2.11
C ASN A 142 17.93 17.11 -3.34
N GLU A 143 19.06 16.53 -3.70
CA GLU A 143 19.18 15.62 -4.84
C GLU A 143 19.49 14.20 -4.34
N LEU A 144 18.67 13.25 -4.78
CA LEU A 144 18.87 11.83 -4.52
C LEU A 144 19.37 11.16 -5.80
N ILE A 145 20.57 10.63 -5.76
CA ILE A 145 21.28 10.02 -6.89
C ILE A 145 20.90 8.54 -7.07
#